data_21940208034d8dd5903b142880687079
#
_entry.id   21940208034d8dd5903b142880687079
#
_cell.length_a   1.000
_cell.length_b   1.000
_cell.length_c   1.000
_cell.angle_alpha   90.00
_cell.angle_beta   90.00
_cell.angle_gamma   90.00
#
_symmetry.space_group_name_H-M   'P 1'
#
loop_
_entity.id
_entity.type
_entity.pdbx_description
1 polymer ?
#
loop_
_entity_poly.entity_id
_entity_poly.type
_entity_poly.pdbx_seq_one_letter_code
_entity_poly.pdbx_strand_id
1 'polypeptide(L)'
;MKLVLIGIQGAGKSTQGNMLAQEFNVPYLSSGHIFREMTKSKSKIGRFLKELMSTGALIPDDVTLQIVSEYLHRPEYAQGYILDGFPRTVPQAEVFGKDNGPDYVVLIDVSDKEALWRISGRVSDRQDETLMAIRKRIQLFHEVTESVIEYYRDQGKLIQVNGEQEVEDVFKDIVSKITKK
;
A
#
# COMPACT_ATOMS: atom_id res chain seq x y z
N MET A 1 11.81 -4.60 -11.90
CA MET A 1 10.71 -3.61 -11.69
C MET A 1 10.37 -3.57 -10.22
N LYS A 2 10.54 -2.43 -9.57
CA LYS A 2 10.16 -2.19 -8.18
C LYS A 2 9.06 -1.12 -8.15
N LEU A 3 7.84 -1.51 -7.83
CA LEU A 3 6.68 -0.64 -7.90
C LEU A 3 6.00 -0.53 -6.53
N VAL A 4 5.64 0.69 -6.15
CA VAL A 4 4.84 0.97 -4.95
C VAL A 4 3.45 1.45 -5.36
N LEU A 5 2.41 0.93 -4.71
CA LEU A 5 1.02 1.36 -4.89
C LEU A 5 0.58 2.20 -3.70
N ILE A 6 0.16 3.43 -3.96
CA ILE A 6 -0.42 4.36 -2.98
C ILE A 6 -1.89 4.62 -3.34
N GLY A 7 -2.71 4.85 -2.34
CA GLY A 7 -4.12 5.18 -2.46
C GLY A 7 -4.85 4.87 -1.17
N ILE A 8 -5.99 5.51 -0.94
CA ILE A 8 -6.79 5.30 0.27
C ILE A 8 -7.27 3.84 0.37
N GLN A 9 -7.72 3.43 1.54
CA GLN A 9 -8.34 2.11 1.70
C GLN A 9 -9.59 2.03 0.81
N GLY A 10 -9.72 0.97 0.02
CA GLY A 10 -10.81 0.85 -0.97
C GLY A 10 -10.45 1.29 -2.39
N ALA A 11 -9.29 1.91 -2.62
CA ALA A 11 -8.87 2.38 -3.95
C ALA A 11 -8.59 1.26 -4.99
N GLY A 12 -8.62 -0.01 -4.60
CA GLY A 12 -8.36 -1.12 -5.54
C GLY A 12 -6.90 -1.56 -5.64
N LYS A 13 -6.01 -1.07 -4.76
CA LYS A 13 -4.57 -1.40 -4.77
C LYS A 13 -4.24 -2.88 -4.85
N SER A 14 -4.92 -3.71 -4.06
CA SER A 14 -4.66 -5.16 -4.06
C SER A 14 -5.09 -5.85 -5.35
N THR A 15 -6.17 -5.39 -5.98
CA THR A 15 -6.62 -5.88 -7.28
C THR A 15 -5.59 -5.55 -8.36
N GLN A 16 -5.23 -4.27 -8.47
CA GLN A 16 -4.23 -3.81 -9.43
C GLN A 16 -2.86 -4.42 -9.15
N GLY A 17 -2.48 -4.53 -7.87
CA GLY A 17 -1.20 -5.11 -7.47
C GLY A 17 -1.02 -6.56 -7.90
N ASN A 18 -2.07 -7.39 -7.80
CA ASN A 18 -2.02 -8.77 -8.30
C ASN A 18 -1.93 -8.84 -9.83
N MET A 19 -2.68 -7.98 -10.55
CA MET A 19 -2.61 -7.91 -12.02
C MET A 19 -1.22 -7.46 -12.49
N LEU A 20 -0.67 -6.41 -11.87
CA LEU A 20 0.68 -5.90 -12.18
C LEU A 20 1.79 -6.91 -11.83
N ALA A 21 1.63 -7.67 -10.75
CA ALA A 21 2.56 -8.70 -10.38
C ALA A 21 2.65 -9.82 -11.44
N GLN A 22 1.52 -10.19 -12.01
CA GLN A 22 1.45 -11.15 -13.13
C GLN A 22 2.06 -10.57 -14.40
N GLU A 23 1.70 -9.32 -14.78
CA GLU A 23 2.19 -8.64 -15.98
C GLU A 23 3.71 -8.48 -15.98
N PHE A 24 4.28 -8.02 -14.86
CA PHE A 24 5.72 -7.79 -14.74
C PHE A 24 6.52 -8.99 -14.24
N ASN A 25 5.86 -10.11 -13.97
CA ASN A 25 6.46 -11.33 -13.42
C ASN A 25 7.32 -11.06 -12.18
N VAL A 26 6.76 -10.32 -11.23
CA VAL A 26 7.38 -10.01 -9.93
C VAL A 26 6.39 -10.28 -8.79
N PRO A 27 6.85 -10.60 -7.58
CA PRO A 27 5.94 -10.89 -6.47
C PRO A 27 5.19 -9.65 -6.00
N TYR A 28 3.94 -9.86 -5.53
CA TYR A 28 3.14 -8.86 -4.83
C TYR A 28 3.31 -9.00 -3.32
N LEU A 29 3.59 -7.89 -2.65
CA LEU A 29 3.74 -7.80 -1.20
C LEU A 29 2.79 -6.73 -0.64
N SER A 30 1.92 -7.11 0.29
CA SER A 30 1.08 -6.16 1.02
C SER A 30 1.50 -6.08 2.48
N SER A 31 1.93 -4.89 2.93
CA SER A 31 2.26 -4.64 4.33
C SER A 31 1.06 -4.93 5.25
N GLY A 32 -0.14 -4.57 4.82
CA GLY A 32 -1.36 -4.87 5.56
C GLY A 32 -1.63 -6.37 5.70
N HIS A 33 -1.27 -7.19 4.69
CA HIS A 33 -1.37 -8.64 4.78
C HIS A 33 -0.34 -9.19 5.77
N ILE A 34 0.91 -8.76 5.66
CA ILE A 34 1.98 -9.16 6.61
C ILE A 34 1.54 -8.92 8.05
N PHE A 35 1.09 -7.71 8.35
CA PHE A 35 0.68 -7.35 9.71
C PHE A 35 -0.51 -8.18 10.19
N ARG A 36 -1.52 -8.42 9.35
CA ARG A 36 -2.66 -9.30 9.72
C ARG A 36 -2.21 -10.73 10.02
N GLU A 37 -1.31 -11.30 9.23
CA GLU A 37 -0.75 -12.63 9.54
C GLU A 37 -0.01 -12.63 10.88
N MET A 38 0.79 -11.60 11.17
CA MET A 38 1.48 -11.46 12.45
C MET A 38 0.51 -11.34 13.65
N THR A 39 -0.67 -10.74 13.47
CA THR A 39 -1.68 -10.64 14.54
C THR A 39 -2.26 -11.99 14.97
N LYS A 40 -2.15 -13.03 14.14
CA LYS A 40 -2.59 -14.39 14.50
C LYS A 40 -1.66 -15.04 15.53
N SER A 41 -0.43 -14.54 15.66
CA SER A 41 0.53 -15.00 16.65
C SER A 41 0.18 -14.49 18.05
N LYS A 42 0.36 -15.35 19.07
CA LYS A 42 0.24 -14.98 20.49
C LYS A 42 1.46 -14.20 21.03
N SER A 43 2.42 -13.84 20.17
CA SER A 43 3.61 -13.07 20.52
C SER A 43 3.27 -11.66 21.03
N LYS A 44 4.23 -11.01 21.71
CA LYS A 44 4.07 -9.61 22.16
C LYS A 44 3.81 -8.68 20.97
N ILE A 45 4.58 -8.84 19.88
CA ILE A 45 4.42 -8.02 18.67
C ILE A 45 3.07 -8.28 17.99
N GLY A 46 2.61 -9.53 17.90
CA GLY A 46 1.32 -9.84 17.31
C GLY A 46 0.14 -9.19 18.06
N ARG A 47 0.17 -9.18 19.41
CA ARG A 47 -0.84 -8.48 20.22
C ARG A 47 -0.80 -6.97 20.03
N PHE A 48 0.39 -6.38 20.02
CA PHE A 48 0.59 -4.94 19.79
C PHE A 48 0.05 -4.52 18.41
N LEU A 49 0.40 -5.25 17.35
CA LEU A 49 -0.12 -4.99 16.00
C LEU A 49 -1.64 -5.13 15.93
N LYS A 50 -2.22 -6.14 16.61
CA LYS A 50 -3.67 -6.33 16.65
C LYS A 50 -4.39 -5.14 17.27
N GLU A 51 -3.88 -4.62 18.37
CA GLU A 51 -4.43 -3.44 19.05
C GLU A 51 -4.41 -2.22 18.12
N LEU A 52 -3.26 -1.86 17.54
CA LEU A 52 -3.14 -0.73 16.63
C LEU A 52 -4.03 -0.87 15.38
N MET A 53 -4.02 -2.03 14.74
CA MET A 53 -4.81 -2.26 13.53
C MET A 53 -6.31 -2.18 13.78
N SER A 54 -6.78 -2.60 14.96
CA SER A 54 -8.21 -2.55 15.33
C SER A 54 -8.74 -1.12 15.46
N THR A 55 -7.87 -0.16 15.80
CA THR A 55 -8.22 1.27 15.88
C THR A 55 -8.03 2.01 14.56
N GLY A 56 -7.39 1.40 13.57
CA GLY A 56 -7.01 2.04 12.30
C GLY A 56 -5.79 2.96 12.40
N ALA A 57 -5.07 2.95 13.54
CA ALA A 57 -3.86 3.73 13.72
C ALA A 57 -2.71 3.23 12.82
N LEU A 58 -1.75 4.11 12.55
CA LEU A 58 -0.50 3.73 11.89
C LEU A 58 0.38 2.93 12.87
N ILE A 59 1.01 1.89 12.35
CA ILE A 59 2.06 1.19 13.06
C ILE A 59 3.29 2.10 13.08
N PRO A 60 4.04 2.21 14.20
CA PRO A 60 5.24 3.03 14.29
C PRO A 60 6.21 2.78 13.14
N ASP A 61 6.90 3.85 12.71
CA ASP A 61 7.75 3.82 11.52
C ASP A 61 8.89 2.81 11.64
N ASP A 62 9.55 2.74 12.80
CA ASP A 62 10.64 1.81 13.10
C ASP A 62 10.18 0.35 12.99
N VAL A 63 9.03 0.01 13.57
CA VAL A 63 8.44 -1.33 13.50
C VAL A 63 8.05 -1.67 12.06
N THR A 64 7.44 -0.72 11.35
CA THR A 64 7.02 -0.92 9.96
C THR A 64 8.23 -1.13 9.06
N LEU A 65 9.25 -0.27 9.17
CA LEU A 65 10.48 -0.36 8.40
C LEU A 65 11.20 -1.68 8.62
N GLN A 66 11.36 -2.09 9.88
CA GLN A 66 12.01 -3.36 10.21
C GLN A 66 11.29 -4.53 9.52
N ILE A 67 9.98 -4.65 9.72
CA ILE A 67 9.20 -5.77 9.20
C ILE A 67 9.18 -5.79 7.67
N VAL A 68 8.91 -4.66 7.02
CA VAL A 68 8.86 -4.60 5.55
C VAL A 68 10.24 -4.86 4.94
N SER A 69 11.30 -4.32 5.53
CA SER A 69 12.67 -4.56 5.07
C SER A 69 13.05 -6.04 5.17
N GLU A 70 12.74 -6.73 6.28
CA GLU A 70 12.97 -8.17 6.43
C GLU A 70 12.31 -8.99 5.32
N TYR A 71 11.11 -8.60 4.88
CA TYR A 71 10.43 -9.26 3.75
C TYR A 71 11.10 -8.95 2.42
N LEU A 72 11.42 -7.68 2.13
CA LEU A 72 12.01 -7.27 0.85
C LEU A 72 13.44 -7.77 0.64
N HIS A 73 14.16 -8.17 1.70
CA HIS A 73 15.47 -8.80 1.60
C HIS A 73 15.41 -10.31 1.31
N ARG A 74 14.22 -10.92 1.24
CA ARG A 74 14.10 -12.33 0.87
C ARG A 74 14.42 -12.53 -0.62
N PRO A 75 14.98 -13.69 -0.99
CA PRO A 75 15.40 -13.96 -2.37
C PRO A 75 14.32 -13.77 -3.43
N GLU A 76 13.05 -14.05 -3.10
CA GLU A 76 11.93 -13.89 -4.01
C GLU A 76 11.68 -12.46 -4.48
N TYR A 77 12.11 -11.45 -3.70
CA TYR A 77 11.95 -10.01 -4.04
C TYR A 77 13.19 -9.40 -4.70
N ALA A 78 14.29 -10.16 -4.86
CA ALA A 78 15.55 -9.63 -5.38
C ALA A 78 15.44 -9.07 -6.80
N GLN A 79 14.57 -9.66 -7.65
CA GLN A 79 14.36 -9.23 -9.04
C GLN A 79 13.35 -8.11 -9.20
N GLY A 80 12.67 -7.73 -8.13
CA GLY A 80 11.64 -6.69 -8.12
C GLY A 80 10.42 -7.08 -7.29
N TYR A 81 9.47 -6.15 -7.20
CA TYR A 81 8.25 -6.35 -6.40
C TYR A 81 7.15 -5.35 -6.79
N ILE A 82 5.91 -5.69 -6.44
CA ILE A 82 4.79 -4.76 -6.32
C ILE A 82 4.47 -4.64 -4.82
N LEU A 83 4.66 -3.46 -4.24
CA LEU A 83 4.48 -3.22 -2.81
C LEU A 83 3.25 -2.35 -2.54
N ASP A 84 2.34 -2.79 -1.66
CA ASP A 84 1.11 -2.09 -1.27
C ASP A 84 1.11 -1.78 0.23
N GLY A 85 0.67 -0.56 0.54
CA GLY A 85 0.43 -0.10 1.91
C GLY A 85 1.66 0.37 2.67
N PHE A 86 2.79 0.54 1.99
CA PHE A 86 4.04 1.12 2.47
C PHE A 86 4.79 1.79 1.31
N PRO A 87 5.47 2.96 1.51
CA PRO A 87 5.52 3.76 2.73
C PRO A 87 4.22 4.55 2.97
N ARG A 88 3.97 4.92 4.24
CA ARG A 88 2.83 5.76 4.63
C ARG A 88 3.23 7.09 5.25
N THR A 89 4.50 7.28 5.57
CA THR A 89 5.07 8.52 6.10
C THR A 89 6.31 8.89 5.31
N VAL A 90 6.67 10.19 5.31
CA VAL A 90 7.89 10.65 4.63
C VAL A 90 9.15 10.01 5.24
N PRO A 91 9.31 9.90 6.57
CA PRO A 91 10.45 9.18 7.15
C PRO A 91 10.59 7.74 6.67
N GLN A 92 9.46 7.00 6.51
CA GLN A 92 9.49 5.67 5.91
C GLN A 92 10.00 5.72 4.46
N ALA A 93 9.51 6.68 3.65
CA ALA A 93 9.90 6.81 2.25
C ALA A 93 11.39 7.15 2.09
N GLU A 94 11.93 8.01 2.94
CA GLU A 94 13.34 8.39 2.95
C GLU A 94 14.28 7.23 3.28
N VAL A 95 13.96 6.47 4.33
CA VAL A 95 14.76 5.29 4.72
C VAL A 95 14.67 4.21 3.65
N PHE A 96 13.48 3.91 3.19
CA PHE A 96 13.23 2.93 2.14
C PHE A 96 13.93 3.28 0.82
N GLY A 97 13.95 4.56 0.44
CA GLY A 97 14.59 5.04 -0.77
C GLY A 97 16.10 4.83 -0.80
N LYS A 98 16.77 4.75 0.36
CA LYS A 98 18.23 4.56 0.46
C LYS A 98 18.67 3.12 0.23
N ASP A 99 17.83 2.17 0.53
CA ASP A 99 18.17 0.74 0.50
C ASP A 99 17.53 0.02 -0.70
N ASN A 100 16.22 0.01 -0.76
CA ASN A 100 15.47 -0.79 -1.73
C ASN A 100 14.31 -0.01 -2.36
N GLY A 101 14.50 1.28 -2.62
CA GLY A 101 13.47 2.19 -3.12
C GLY A 101 12.84 1.77 -4.44
N PRO A 102 11.64 2.29 -4.74
CA PRO A 102 10.91 1.95 -5.95
C PRO A 102 11.47 2.64 -7.20
N ASP A 103 11.30 1.98 -8.35
CA ASP A 103 11.48 2.61 -9.66
C ASP A 103 10.37 3.63 -9.91
N TYR A 104 9.11 3.23 -9.66
CA TYR A 104 7.92 4.07 -9.78
C TYR A 104 6.96 3.89 -8.60
N VAL A 105 6.17 4.93 -8.35
CA VAL A 105 5.10 4.94 -7.37
C VAL A 105 3.79 5.29 -8.08
N VAL A 106 2.81 4.41 -8.01
CA VAL A 106 1.50 4.59 -8.62
C VAL A 106 0.49 5.03 -7.57
N LEU A 107 -0.03 6.24 -7.72
CA LEU A 107 -1.19 6.71 -6.99
C LEU A 107 -2.46 6.27 -7.73
N ILE A 108 -3.23 5.38 -7.11
CA ILE A 108 -4.59 5.04 -7.55
C ILE A 108 -5.53 6.01 -6.85
N ASP A 109 -5.92 7.05 -7.57
CA ASP A 109 -6.68 8.18 -7.06
C ASP A 109 -8.19 7.87 -7.09
N VAL A 110 -8.80 7.90 -5.91
CA VAL A 110 -10.21 7.55 -5.69
C VAL A 110 -10.77 8.49 -4.63
N SER A 111 -11.97 9.02 -4.83
CA SER A 111 -12.65 9.81 -3.82
C SER A 111 -13.01 9.00 -2.56
N ASP A 112 -13.10 9.67 -1.41
CA ASP A 112 -13.51 9.04 -0.15
C ASP A 112 -14.87 8.36 -0.27
N LYS A 113 -15.81 8.99 -1.00
CA LYS A 113 -17.14 8.47 -1.24
C LYS A 113 -17.09 7.13 -1.98
N GLU A 114 -16.35 7.06 -3.06
CA GLU A 114 -16.19 5.84 -3.86
C GLU A 114 -15.46 4.74 -3.06
N ALA A 115 -14.41 5.12 -2.33
CA ALA A 115 -13.68 4.20 -1.49
C ALA A 115 -14.57 3.58 -0.40
N LEU A 116 -15.38 4.39 0.29
CA LEU A 116 -16.33 3.93 1.30
C LEU A 116 -17.40 3.02 0.69
N TRP A 117 -17.92 3.38 -0.49
CA TRP A 117 -18.89 2.54 -1.21
C TRP A 117 -18.30 1.16 -1.55
N ARG A 118 -17.09 1.11 -2.11
CA ARG A 118 -16.38 -0.15 -2.41
C ARG A 118 -16.12 -1.00 -1.18
N ILE A 119 -15.75 -0.38 -0.06
CA ILE A 119 -15.53 -1.10 1.21
C ILE A 119 -16.85 -1.69 1.72
N SER A 120 -17.96 -0.93 1.65
CA SER A 120 -19.27 -1.37 2.13
C SER A 120 -19.83 -2.57 1.36
N GLY A 121 -19.50 -2.68 0.07
CA GLY A 121 -19.89 -3.81 -0.78
C GLY A 121 -18.98 -5.05 -0.65
N ARG A 122 -17.90 -4.94 0.12
CA ARG A 122 -16.94 -6.05 0.27
C ARG A 122 -17.43 -7.05 1.32
N VAL A 123 -17.54 -8.31 0.94
CA VAL A 123 -17.61 -9.41 1.91
C VAL A 123 -16.20 -9.64 2.43
N SER A 124 -15.92 -9.26 3.69
CA SER A 124 -14.58 -9.30 4.26
C SER A 124 -14.59 -9.96 5.64
N ASP A 125 -13.71 -10.95 5.83
CA ASP A 125 -13.43 -11.56 7.15
C ASP A 125 -12.43 -10.74 7.98
N ARG A 126 -12.13 -9.51 7.56
CA ARG A 126 -11.13 -8.64 8.21
C ARG A 126 -11.68 -8.04 9.49
N GLN A 127 -11.25 -8.57 10.62
CA GLN A 127 -11.64 -8.09 11.95
C GLN A 127 -11.18 -6.65 12.25
N ASP A 128 -10.25 -6.12 11.47
CA ASP A 128 -9.71 -4.74 11.58
C ASP A 128 -10.49 -3.73 10.71
N GLU A 129 -11.56 -4.12 10.04
CA GLU A 129 -12.38 -3.24 9.18
C GLU A 129 -13.67 -2.76 9.87
N THR A 130 -13.56 -2.25 11.10
CA THR A 130 -14.66 -1.51 11.71
C THR A 130 -14.85 -0.15 11.04
N LEU A 131 -16.08 0.39 11.03
CA LEU A 131 -16.35 1.71 10.43
C LEU A 131 -15.44 2.81 11.03
N MET A 132 -15.16 2.73 12.34
CA MET A 132 -14.26 3.66 13.01
C MET A 132 -12.83 3.52 12.49
N ALA A 133 -12.31 2.31 12.36
CA ALA A 133 -10.97 2.05 11.83
C ALA A 133 -10.84 2.49 10.37
N ILE A 134 -11.86 2.27 9.53
CA ILE A 134 -11.88 2.71 8.14
C ILE A 134 -11.81 4.24 8.06
N ARG A 135 -12.66 4.95 8.81
CA ARG A 135 -12.65 6.43 8.86
C ARG A 135 -11.30 6.97 9.33
N LYS A 136 -10.73 6.36 10.37
CA LYS A 136 -9.41 6.76 10.88
C LYS A 136 -8.31 6.56 9.84
N ARG A 137 -8.34 5.48 9.06
CA ARG A 137 -7.36 5.24 7.99
C ARG A 137 -7.49 6.23 6.84
N ILE A 138 -8.70 6.61 6.46
CA ILE A 138 -8.94 7.65 5.44
C ILE A 138 -8.41 8.99 5.95
N GLN A 139 -8.75 9.37 7.18
CA GLN A 139 -8.23 10.57 7.81
C GLN A 139 -6.69 10.60 7.81
N LEU A 140 -6.04 9.52 8.26
CA LEU A 140 -4.58 9.43 8.30
C LEU A 140 -3.94 9.42 6.90
N PHE A 141 -4.65 8.92 5.88
CA PHE A 141 -4.18 9.06 4.51
C PHE A 141 -4.04 10.52 4.12
N HIS A 142 -5.08 11.33 4.34
CA HIS A 142 -5.06 12.77 4.02
C HIS A 142 -4.07 13.54 4.90
N GLU A 143 -4.03 13.27 6.20
CA GLU A 143 -3.18 14.02 7.14
C GLU A 143 -1.68 13.69 7.02
N VAL A 144 -1.34 12.46 6.63
CA VAL A 144 0.03 11.94 6.69
C VAL A 144 0.52 11.41 5.35
N THR A 145 -0.25 10.54 4.70
CA THR A 145 0.23 9.81 3.51
C THR A 145 0.25 10.69 2.26
N GLU A 146 -0.55 11.75 2.19
CA GLU A 146 -0.50 12.70 1.07
C GLU A 146 0.88 13.35 0.93
N SER A 147 1.58 13.59 2.03
CA SER A 147 2.96 14.10 1.99
C SER A 147 3.96 13.13 1.31
N VAL A 148 3.69 11.83 1.36
CA VAL A 148 4.49 10.83 0.64
C VAL A 148 4.27 10.93 -0.87
N ILE A 149 3.06 11.28 -1.31
CA ILE A 149 2.73 11.49 -2.72
C ILE A 149 3.55 12.65 -3.26
N GLU A 150 3.59 13.78 -2.55
CA GLU A 150 4.41 14.94 -2.92
C GLU A 150 5.90 14.58 -2.95
N TYR A 151 6.39 13.88 -1.93
CA TYR A 151 7.78 13.42 -1.88
C TYR A 151 8.20 12.63 -3.13
N TYR A 152 7.35 11.73 -3.63
CA TYR A 152 7.66 10.97 -4.85
C TYR A 152 7.36 11.75 -6.14
N ARG A 153 6.46 12.73 -6.10
CA ARG A 153 6.22 13.68 -7.21
C ARG A 153 7.47 14.50 -7.47
N ASP A 154 8.06 15.06 -6.43
CA ASP A 154 9.28 15.87 -6.51
C ASP A 154 10.48 15.08 -7.05
N GLN A 155 10.51 13.76 -6.84
CA GLN A 155 11.52 12.87 -7.41
C GLN A 155 11.22 12.41 -8.85
N GLY A 156 10.11 12.83 -9.45
CA GLY A 156 9.70 12.41 -10.79
C GLY A 156 9.29 10.94 -10.89
N LYS A 157 9.08 10.26 -9.75
CA LYS A 157 8.73 8.84 -9.69
C LYS A 157 7.24 8.57 -9.67
N LEU A 158 6.41 9.59 -9.39
CA LEU A 158 4.97 9.43 -9.26
C LEU A 158 4.29 9.22 -10.62
N ILE A 159 3.37 8.28 -10.65
CA ILE A 159 2.40 8.01 -11.71
C ILE A 159 1.01 8.09 -11.08
N GLN A 160 0.18 9.04 -11.50
CA GLN A 160 -1.19 9.17 -11.01
C GLN A 160 -2.17 8.59 -12.04
N VAL A 161 -3.12 7.78 -11.57
CA VAL A 161 -4.19 7.18 -12.39
C VAL A 161 -5.53 7.40 -11.72
N ASN A 162 -6.57 7.62 -12.53
CA ASN A 162 -7.95 7.66 -12.05
C ASN A 162 -8.39 6.24 -11.67
N GLY A 163 -8.54 5.96 -10.38
CA GLY A 163 -8.96 4.67 -9.86
C GLY A 163 -10.47 4.42 -9.87
N GLU A 164 -11.28 5.39 -10.32
CA GLU A 164 -12.75 5.27 -10.41
C GLU A 164 -13.24 4.66 -11.74
N GLN A 165 -12.31 4.29 -12.62
CA GLN A 165 -12.59 3.57 -13.87
C GLN A 165 -12.84 2.07 -13.60
N GLU A 166 -13.22 1.33 -14.64
CA GLU A 166 -13.28 -0.13 -14.59
C GLU A 166 -11.88 -0.73 -14.31
N VAL A 167 -11.84 -1.88 -13.67
CA VAL A 167 -10.59 -2.50 -13.17
C VAL A 167 -9.55 -2.65 -14.29
N GLU A 168 -9.98 -3.13 -15.46
CA GLU A 168 -9.14 -3.36 -16.62
C GLU A 168 -8.61 -2.06 -17.23
N ASP A 169 -9.36 -0.97 -17.16
CA ASP A 169 -8.96 0.32 -17.71
C ASP A 169 -7.95 1.01 -16.79
N VAL A 170 -8.14 0.92 -15.47
CA VAL A 170 -7.12 1.33 -14.50
C VAL A 170 -5.81 0.59 -14.74
N PHE A 171 -5.86 -0.73 -14.92
CA PHE A 171 -4.68 -1.56 -15.19
C PHE A 171 -3.96 -1.12 -16.47
N LYS A 172 -4.69 -0.96 -17.59
CA LYS A 172 -4.12 -0.50 -18.88
C LYS A 172 -3.48 0.88 -18.76
N ASP A 173 -4.11 1.80 -18.02
CA ASP A 173 -3.57 3.14 -17.80
C ASP A 173 -2.25 3.08 -17.00
N ILE A 174 -2.19 2.26 -15.95
CA ILE A 174 -0.95 2.05 -15.18
C ILE A 174 0.15 1.52 -16.09
N VAL A 175 -0.07 0.40 -16.79
CA VAL A 175 0.92 -0.24 -17.65
C VAL A 175 1.39 0.73 -18.75
N SER A 176 0.45 1.42 -19.42
CA SER A 176 0.77 2.40 -20.47
C SER A 176 1.67 3.53 -19.95
N LYS A 177 1.42 4.03 -18.74
CA LYS A 177 2.21 5.14 -18.16
C LYS A 177 3.59 4.68 -17.70
N ILE A 178 3.73 3.44 -17.22
CA ILE A 178 5.03 2.86 -16.85
C ILE A 178 5.90 2.63 -18.07
N THR A 179 5.33 2.08 -19.15
CA THR A 179 6.09 1.72 -20.37
C THR A 179 6.48 2.91 -21.24
N LYS A 180 5.87 4.08 -21.02
CA LYS A 180 6.22 5.34 -21.74
C LYS A 180 7.28 6.18 -21.04
N LYS A 181 7.66 5.84 -19.80
CA LYS A 181 8.71 6.50 -19.04
C LYS A 181 10.05 5.79 -19.20
#